data_fbf9e7b875ad955c2ddd38f787d40b99
#
_entry.id   fbf9e7b875ad955c2ddd38f787d40b99
#
_cell.length_a   1.000
_cell.length_b   1.000
_cell.length_c   1.000
_cell.angle_alpha   90.00
_cell.angle_beta   90.00
_cell.angle_gamma   90.00
#
_symmetry.space_group_name_H-M   'P 1'
#
loop_
_entity.id
_entity.type
_entity.pdbx_description
1 polymer ?
#
loop_
_entity_poly.entity_id
_entity_poly.type
_entity_poly.pdbx_seq_one_letter_code
_entity_poly.pdbx_strand_id
1 'polypeptide(L)'
;MDAGILQRFVIPLNPPRQRHVSRPRQIRVSLNSQGGYGGPKPKRELLAEWVSKNDDFVRSLPIYVGGASLAAVLLNRAVSGIAPVADASSSQSRADLLTLGLAVTNILNGLVWLSIRPKTISVVDPNGVDCRRIYHGLPESVTSELLWAWESISNATCCRSLIVVYDGICILQIGFADVLKPNGDEPMGVDADKLIQGSLYKGLMRSGSQSYLANLSLYPGKTELPFLPSNTQAVILQPLGEKGIAIVGGDTIRGFTTSDQAWITLIAEKLDATLAKAVNKTQLTVEENS
;
A
#
# COMPACT_ATOMS: atom_id res chain seq x y z
N MET A 1 44.45 -6.31 59.37
CA MET A 1 43.13 -5.72 59.18
C MET A 1 43.08 -5.04 57.82
N ASP A 2 42.84 -5.84 56.76
CA ASP A 2 42.91 -5.36 55.40
C ASP A 2 41.52 -5.14 54.85
N ALA A 3 41.24 -3.87 54.51
CA ALA A 3 39.98 -3.46 53.89
C ALA A 3 40.10 -3.60 52.37
N GLY A 4 39.49 -4.66 51.83
CA GLY A 4 39.41 -4.91 50.39
C GLY A 4 38.60 -3.88 49.64
N ILE A 5 39.21 -3.18 48.72
CA ILE A 5 38.63 -2.21 47.81
C ILE A 5 37.91 -2.98 46.68
N LEU A 6 36.58 -2.96 46.69
CA LEU A 6 35.77 -3.44 45.59
C LEU A 6 35.78 -2.39 44.45
N GLN A 7 36.58 -2.65 43.44
CA GLN A 7 36.55 -1.90 42.17
C GLN A 7 35.26 -2.23 41.39
N ARG A 8 34.34 -1.27 41.33
CA ARG A 8 33.21 -1.32 40.43
C ARG A 8 33.68 -1.14 38.99
N PHE A 9 33.60 -2.20 38.20
CA PHE A 9 33.70 -2.10 36.75
C PHE A 9 32.43 -1.40 36.21
N VAL A 10 32.60 -0.16 35.76
CA VAL A 10 31.56 0.56 34.99
C VAL A 10 31.77 0.20 33.52
N ILE A 11 30.90 -0.60 32.99
CA ILE A 11 30.83 -0.88 31.54
C ILE A 11 30.22 0.35 30.86
N PRO A 12 30.91 1.02 29.91
CA PRO A 12 30.31 2.12 29.19
C PRO A 12 29.23 1.58 28.24
N LEU A 13 27.98 1.91 28.52
CA LEU A 13 26.87 1.71 27.61
C LEU A 13 27.06 2.64 26.39
N ASN A 14 27.43 2.07 25.26
CA ASN A 14 27.37 2.78 23.98
C ASN A 14 25.94 3.24 23.69
N PRO A 15 25.72 4.51 23.30
CA PRO A 15 24.40 4.97 22.91
C PRO A 15 23.90 4.20 21.67
N PRO A 16 22.60 3.94 21.56
CA PRO A 16 22.04 3.22 20.43
C PRO A 16 22.37 3.97 19.14
N ARG A 17 23.04 3.28 18.23
CA ARG A 17 23.34 3.76 16.89
C ARG A 17 22.01 4.09 16.21
N GLN A 18 21.74 5.37 15.98
CA GLN A 18 20.65 5.82 15.11
C GLN A 18 20.82 5.13 13.76
N ARG A 19 19.95 4.18 13.46
CA ARG A 19 19.82 3.63 12.12
C ARG A 19 19.33 4.74 11.21
N HIS A 20 20.25 5.30 10.44
CA HIS A 20 19.90 6.07 9.25
C HIS A 20 18.98 5.20 8.40
N VAL A 21 17.70 5.58 8.34
CA VAL A 21 16.75 5.03 7.37
C VAL A 21 17.26 5.47 6.00
N SER A 22 18.07 4.63 5.39
CA SER A 22 18.47 4.79 4.01
C SER A 22 17.21 4.68 3.15
N ARG A 23 16.90 5.77 2.42
CA ARG A 23 15.88 5.78 1.37
C ARG A 23 16.03 4.51 0.53
N PRO A 24 14.92 3.85 0.16
CA PRO A 24 15.00 2.67 -0.69
C PRO A 24 15.79 3.04 -1.95
N ARG A 25 16.94 2.45 -2.08
CA ARG A 25 17.74 2.50 -3.30
C ARG A 25 16.84 1.92 -4.39
N GLN A 26 16.44 2.73 -5.34
CA GLN A 26 15.86 2.22 -6.58
C GLN A 26 16.87 1.22 -7.13
N ILE A 27 16.54 -0.05 -7.02
CA ILE A 27 17.31 -1.12 -7.65
C ILE A 27 17.09 -0.93 -9.15
N ARG A 28 18.01 -0.21 -9.79
CA ARG A 28 18.18 -0.32 -11.23
C ARG A 28 18.70 -1.74 -11.48
N VAL A 29 17.79 -2.66 -11.70
CA VAL A 29 18.12 -3.95 -12.28
C VAL A 29 18.59 -3.65 -13.69
N SER A 30 19.90 -3.54 -13.88
CA SER A 30 20.48 -3.63 -15.20
C SER A 30 20.33 -5.10 -15.62
N LEU A 31 19.24 -5.41 -16.31
CA LEU A 31 19.05 -6.66 -17.00
C LEU A 31 20.06 -6.71 -18.15
N ASN A 32 21.26 -7.18 -17.83
CA ASN A 32 22.18 -7.68 -18.82
C ASN A 32 21.72 -9.12 -19.11
N SER A 33 20.86 -9.24 -20.12
CA SER A 33 20.18 -10.47 -20.49
C SER A 33 21.05 -11.30 -21.40
N GLN A 34 21.44 -12.46 -20.92
CA GLN A 34 21.62 -13.61 -21.83
C GLN A 34 20.56 -14.65 -21.48
N GLY A 35 19.61 -14.89 -22.38
CA GLY A 35 18.57 -15.90 -22.27
C GLY A 35 17.23 -15.33 -21.76
N GLY A 36 16.58 -14.50 -22.59
CA GLY A 36 15.49 -13.70 -22.15
C GLY A 36 14.11 -14.28 -22.41
N TYR A 37 13.24 -14.06 -21.46
CA TYR A 37 11.80 -14.06 -21.61
C TYR A 37 11.38 -13.03 -22.68
N GLY A 38 10.88 -13.51 -23.80
CA GLY A 38 10.44 -12.69 -24.95
C GLY A 38 9.02 -12.13 -24.82
N GLY A 39 8.56 -11.84 -23.61
CA GLY A 39 7.27 -11.18 -23.41
C GLY A 39 7.23 -9.73 -23.91
N PRO A 40 6.05 -9.16 -24.20
CA PRO A 40 5.93 -7.78 -24.65
C PRO A 40 6.52 -6.84 -23.60
N LYS A 41 7.58 -6.14 -23.96
CA LYS A 41 8.18 -5.11 -23.10
C LYS A 41 7.10 -4.05 -22.82
N PRO A 42 6.88 -3.63 -21.57
CA PRO A 42 5.97 -2.54 -21.27
C PRO A 42 6.42 -1.32 -22.07
N LYS A 43 5.53 -0.78 -22.92
CA LYS A 43 5.79 0.46 -23.64
C LYS A 43 6.01 1.54 -22.60
N ARG A 44 7.20 2.14 -22.55
CA ARG A 44 7.46 3.33 -21.74
C ARG A 44 6.58 4.45 -22.29
N GLU A 45 5.58 4.80 -21.55
CA GLU A 45 4.77 5.98 -21.83
C GLU A 45 5.53 7.22 -21.36
N LEU A 46 6.45 7.69 -22.20
CA LEU A 46 7.29 8.85 -21.91
C LEU A 46 6.46 10.08 -21.56
N LEU A 47 5.27 10.23 -22.17
CA LEU A 47 4.34 11.32 -21.86
C LEU A 47 3.74 11.17 -20.48
N ALA A 48 3.30 9.97 -20.06
CA ALA A 48 2.76 9.74 -18.73
C ALA A 48 3.81 9.98 -17.64
N GLU A 49 5.06 9.54 -17.87
CA GLU A 49 6.18 9.77 -16.95
C GLU A 49 6.52 11.27 -16.84
N TRP A 50 6.52 12.01 -17.96
CA TRP A 50 6.75 13.45 -17.97
C TRP A 50 5.64 14.22 -17.26
N VAL A 51 4.38 13.89 -17.55
CA VAL A 51 3.19 14.50 -16.90
C VAL A 51 3.22 14.26 -15.39
N SER A 52 3.50 13.04 -14.96
CA SER A 52 3.62 12.69 -13.54
C SER A 52 4.73 13.49 -12.82
N LYS A 53 5.85 13.72 -13.52
CA LYS A 53 6.97 14.50 -12.96
C LYS A 53 6.68 16.01 -12.88
N ASN A 54 5.83 16.53 -13.79
CA ASN A 54 5.50 17.95 -13.91
C ASN A 54 4.01 18.23 -13.61
N ASP A 55 3.41 17.49 -12.68
CA ASP A 55 1.97 17.56 -12.38
C ASP A 55 1.48 18.97 -12.06
N ASP A 56 2.21 19.74 -11.25
CA ASP A 56 1.87 21.13 -10.89
C ASP A 56 1.84 22.06 -12.11
N PHE A 57 2.77 21.89 -13.05
CA PHE A 57 2.79 22.68 -14.27
C PHE A 57 1.62 22.33 -15.20
N VAL A 58 1.36 21.02 -15.38
CA VAL A 58 0.26 20.53 -16.23
C VAL A 58 -1.09 20.99 -15.69
N ARG A 59 -1.28 21.01 -14.37
CA ARG A 59 -2.50 21.49 -13.71
C ARG A 59 -2.72 22.99 -13.87
N SER A 60 -1.65 23.76 -13.91
CA SER A 60 -1.72 25.23 -14.09
C SER A 60 -1.82 25.66 -15.55
N LEU A 61 -1.56 24.76 -16.51
CA LEU A 61 -1.54 25.06 -17.92
C LEU A 61 -2.85 25.70 -18.46
N PRO A 62 -4.06 25.26 -18.06
CA PRO A 62 -5.30 25.91 -18.47
C PRO A 62 -5.39 27.38 -18.01
N ILE A 63 -4.83 27.72 -16.86
CA ILE A 63 -4.81 29.12 -16.37
C ILE A 63 -3.91 29.97 -17.27
N TYR A 64 -2.72 29.48 -17.63
CA TYR A 64 -1.81 30.21 -18.52
C TYR A 64 -2.41 30.42 -19.91
N VAL A 65 -3.02 29.36 -20.48
CA VAL A 65 -3.69 29.45 -21.79
C VAL A 65 -4.88 30.41 -21.73
N GLY A 66 -5.73 30.31 -20.71
CA GLY A 66 -6.85 31.21 -20.50
C GLY A 66 -6.42 32.65 -20.29
N GLY A 67 -5.38 32.90 -19.47
CA GLY A 67 -4.83 34.22 -19.21
C GLY A 67 -4.22 34.82 -20.46
N ALA A 68 -3.44 34.08 -21.23
CA ALA A 68 -2.87 34.56 -22.50
C ALA A 68 -3.95 34.90 -23.54
N SER A 69 -4.98 34.05 -23.64
CA SER A 69 -6.12 34.29 -24.54
C SER A 69 -6.89 35.55 -24.15
N LEU A 70 -7.14 35.75 -22.85
CA LEU A 70 -7.79 36.95 -22.33
C LEU A 70 -6.98 38.21 -22.65
N ALA A 71 -5.67 38.19 -22.36
CA ALA A 71 -4.77 39.28 -22.64
C ALA A 71 -4.74 39.64 -24.16
N ALA A 72 -4.68 38.61 -25.02
CA ALA A 72 -4.68 38.79 -26.47
C ALA A 72 -5.97 39.48 -26.99
N VAL A 73 -7.14 39.09 -26.47
CA VAL A 73 -8.43 39.71 -26.84
C VAL A 73 -8.47 41.18 -26.39
N LEU A 74 -8.04 41.43 -25.14
CA LEU A 74 -8.01 42.81 -24.62
C LEU A 74 -7.05 43.70 -25.39
N LEU A 75 -5.85 43.22 -25.73
CA LEU A 75 -4.88 43.95 -26.55
C LEU A 75 -5.41 44.21 -27.95
N ASN A 76 -6.02 43.19 -28.59
CA ASN A 76 -6.62 43.38 -29.92
C ASN A 76 -7.68 44.47 -29.91
N ARG A 77 -8.56 44.50 -28.89
CA ARG A 77 -9.58 45.53 -28.74
C ARG A 77 -8.98 46.91 -28.46
N ALA A 78 -7.96 47.01 -27.63
CA ALA A 78 -7.31 48.25 -27.32
C ALA A 78 -6.64 48.88 -28.56
N VAL A 79 -5.98 48.06 -29.38
CA VAL A 79 -5.30 48.53 -30.59
C VAL A 79 -6.25 48.82 -31.74
N SER A 80 -7.34 48.04 -31.86
CA SER A 80 -8.31 48.19 -32.95
C SER A 80 -9.30 49.32 -32.75
N GLY A 81 -9.32 50.00 -31.60
CA GLY A 81 -10.21 51.14 -31.30
C GLY A 81 -11.70 50.79 -31.30
N ILE A 82 -12.03 49.51 -31.25
CA ILE A 82 -13.41 49.01 -31.27
C ILE A 82 -14.02 49.14 -29.86
N ALA A 83 -15.16 49.84 -29.77
CA ALA A 83 -15.85 50.00 -28.51
C ALA A 83 -16.23 48.66 -27.86
N PRO A 84 -16.14 48.52 -26.52
CA PRO A 84 -16.17 47.21 -25.84
C PRO A 84 -17.47 46.45 -25.95
N VAL A 85 -18.60 47.03 -26.38
CA VAL A 85 -19.92 46.37 -26.30
C VAL A 85 -20.85 46.64 -27.50
N ALA A 86 -20.45 47.47 -28.50
CA ALA A 86 -21.43 48.17 -29.30
C ALA A 86 -22.08 47.37 -30.45
N ASP A 87 -21.45 46.36 -31.05
CA ASP A 87 -22.04 45.71 -32.22
C ASP A 87 -21.98 44.19 -32.16
N ALA A 88 -23.04 43.59 -31.57
CA ALA A 88 -23.28 42.15 -31.64
C ALA A 88 -23.53 41.64 -33.07
N SER A 89 -23.60 42.52 -34.06
CA SER A 89 -23.82 42.19 -35.47
C SER A 89 -22.51 41.89 -36.22
N SER A 90 -21.39 42.40 -35.77
CA SER A 90 -20.10 42.15 -36.43
C SER A 90 -19.54 40.74 -36.10
N SER A 91 -19.00 40.07 -37.12
CA SER A 91 -18.41 38.72 -36.96
C SER A 91 -17.23 38.75 -35.97
N GLN A 92 -16.46 39.83 -35.93
CA GLN A 92 -15.35 40.01 -35.03
C GLN A 92 -15.80 40.12 -33.56
N SER A 93 -16.87 40.90 -33.29
CA SER A 93 -17.40 41.01 -31.93
C SER A 93 -17.91 39.68 -31.38
N ARG A 94 -18.52 38.83 -32.23
CA ARG A 94 -18.95 37.46 -31.84
C ARG A 94 -17.74 36.55 -31.55
N ALA A 95 -16.69 36.62 -32.38
CA ALA A 95 -15.47 35.87 -32.16
C ALA A 95 -14.75 36.23 -30.84
N ASP A 96 -14.68 37.56 -30.56
CA ASP A 96 -14.09 38.07 -29.33
C ASP A 96 -14.88 37.63 -28.09
N LEU A 97 -16.22 37.62 -28.15
CA LEU A 97 -17.09 37.17 -27.06
C LEU A 97 -16.92 35.71 -26.78
N LEU A 98 -16.86 34.87 -27.84
CA LEU A 98 -16.61 33.42 -27.70
C LEU A 98 -15.21 33.17 -27.10
N THR A 99 -14.19 33.89 -27.57
CA THR A 99 -12.83 33.77 -27.05
C THR A 99 -12.74 34.19 -25.59
N LEU A 100 -13.44 35.24 -25.20
CA LEU A 100 -13.55 35.68 -23.80
C LEU A 100 -14.21 34.61 -22.93
N GLY A 101 -15.35 34.05 -23.37
CA GLY A 101 -16.02 32.98 -22.68
C GLY A 101 -15.12 31.74 -22.49
N LEU A 102 -14.40 31.35 -23.55
CA LEU A 102 -13.48 30.21 -23.51
C LEU A 102 -12.28 30.49 -22.58
N ALA A 103 -11.73 31.72 -22.61
CA ALA A 103 -10.62 32.09 -21.73
C ALA A 103 -11.01 32.03 -20.25
N VAL A 104 -12.19 32.58 -19.90
CA VAL A 104 -12.74 32.50 -18.53
C VAL A 104 -12.98 31.06 -18.12
N THR A 105 -13.56 30.25 -18.99
CA THR A 105 -13.80 28.81 -18.70
C THR A 105 -12.50 28.06 -18.46
N ASN A 106 -11.45 28.31 -19.24
CA ASN A 106 -10.14 27.70 -19.03
C ASN A 106 -9.51 28.12 -17.68
N ILE A 107 -9.60 29.40 -17.31
CA ILE A 107 -9.08 29.88 -16.02
C ILE A 107 -9.84 29.19 -14.88
N LEU A 108 -11.17 29.16 -14.93
CA LEU A 108 -11.99 28.51 -13.90
C LEU A 108 -11.68 27.01 -13.79
N ASN A 109 -11.56 26.32 -14.92
CA ASN A 109 -11.19 24.91 -14.94
C ASN A 109 -9.81 24.67 -14.31
N GLY A 110 -8.83 25.48 -14.62
CA GLY A 110 -7.50 25.42 -14.02
C GLY A 110 -7.51 25.69 -12.50
N LEU A 111 -8.31 26.66 -12.04
CA LEU A 111 -8.48 26.92 -10.60
C LEU A 111 -9.12 25.73 -9.87
N VAL A 112 -10.13 25.09 -10.48
CA VAL A 112 -10.72 23.86 -9.93
C VAL A 112 -9.66 22.76 -9.84
N TRP A 113 -8.86 22.55 -10.87
CA TRP A 113 -7.79 21.53 -10.87
C TRP A 113 -6.71 21.81 -9.83
N LEU A 114 -6.35 23.06 -9.58
CA LEU A 114 -5.42 23.44 -8.51
C LEU A 114 -6.03 23.25 -7.12
N SER A 115 -7.34 23.45 -6.98
CA SER A 115 -8.07 23.23 -5.71
C SER A 115 -8.17 21.74 -5.35
N ILE A 116 -8.35 20.88 -6.34
CA ILE A 116 -8.44 19.42 -6.17
C ILE A 116 -7.02 18.84 -6.12
N ARG A 117 -6.26 19.15 -5.06
CA ARG A 117 -4.99 18.46 -4.82
C ARG A 117 -5.28 17.09 -4.24
N PRO A 118 -4.79 15.97 -4.85
CA PRO A 118 -4.84 14.70 -4.20
C PRO A 118 -4.06 14.81 -2.89
N LYS A 119 -4.71 14.42 -1.79
CA LYS A 119 -4.04 14.35 -0.49
C LYS A 119 -2.79 13.47 -0.65
N THR A 120 -1.62 14.00 -0.31
CA THR A 120 -0.39 13.21 -0.32
C THR A 120 -0.59 12.00 0.59
N ILE A 121 -0.45 10.81 0.02
CA ILE A 121 -0.54 9.57 0.76
C ILE A 121 0.71 9.50 1.63
N SER A 122 0.54 9.65 2.94
CA SER A 122 1.62 9.55 3.91
C SER A 122 1.73 8.10 4.38
N VAL A 123 2.95 7.59 4.43
CA VAL A 123 3.27 6.35 5.12
C VAL A 123 3.15 6.62 6.63
N VAL A 124 2.47 5.74 7.34
CA VAL A 124 2.25 5.83 8.79
C VAL A 124 3.07 4.74 9.47
N ASP A 125 3.98 5.13 10.37
CA ASP A 125 4.73 4.14 11.14
C ASP A 125 3.79 3.30 12.00
N PRO A 126 3.88 1.95 11.96
CA PRO A 126 3.00 1.06 12.71
C PRO A 126 3.14 1.28 14.22
N ASN A 127 2.02 1.55 14.89
CA ASN A 127 1.96 1.65 16.34
C ASN A 127 1.73 0.25 16.95
N GLY A 128 2.81 -0.52 17.10
CA GLY A 128 2.78 -1.89 17.58
C GLY A 128 4.18 -2.42 17.86
N VAL A 129 4.27 -3.67 18.24
CA VAL A 129 5.52 -4.37 18.51
C VAL A 129 5.86 -5.34 17.39
N ASP A 130 7.16 -5.54 17.16
CA ASP A 130 7.62 -6.53 16.20
C ASP A 130 7.28 -7.95 16.72
N CYS A 131 6.65 -8.74 15.88
CA CYS A 131 6.18 -10.08 16.20
C CYS A 131 6.71 -11.07 15.18
N ARG A 132 7.18 -12.22 15.67
CA ARG A 132 7.53 -13.36 14.83
C ARG A 132 7.09 -14.64 15.51
N ARG A 133 5.89 -15.10 15.19
CA ARG A 133 5.33 -16.36 15.71
C ARG A 133 5.08 -17.30 14.55
N ILE A 134 5.64 -18.49 14.64
CA ILE A 134 5.49 -19.57 13.66
C ILE A 134 5.02 -20.79 14.42
N TYR A 135 4.04 -21.49 13.88
CA TYR A 135 3.56 -22.73 14.48
C TYR A 135 4.64 -23.83 14.47
N HIS A 136 4.94 -24.39 15.63
CA HIS A 136 6.08 -25.31 15.82
C HIS A 136 5.89 -26.69 15.18
N GLY A 137 4.66 -27.06 14.81
CA GLY A 137 4.34 -28.36 14.20
C GLY A 137 4.56 -28.45 12.69
N LEU A 138 5.12 -27.40 12.06
CA LEU A 138 5.28 -27.37 10.60
C LEU A 138 6.61 -27.98 10.15
N PRO A 139 6.62 -28.67 8.99
CA PRO A 139 7.86 -29.06 8.32
C PRO A 139 8.74 -27.84 7.98
N GLU A 140 10.05 -28.00 7.99
CA GLU A 140 11.01 -26.92 7.70
C GLU A 140 10.80 -26.33 6.29
N SER A 141 10.43 -27.14 5.32
CA SER A 141 10.12 -26.70 3.97
C SER A 141 8.93 -25.72 3.91
N VAL A 142 7.91 -25.95 4.73
CA VAL A 142 6.74 -25.07 4.84
C VAL A 142 7.09 -23.78 5.55
N THR A 143 7.87 -23.88 6.63
CA THR A 143 8.35 -22.73 7.38
C THR A 143 9.20 -21.82 6.51
N SER A 144 10.11 -22.38 5.72
CA SER A 144 10.95 -21.58 4.81
C SER A 144 10.13 -20.91 3.71
N GLU A 145 9.06 -21.53 3.22
CA GLU A 145 8.17 -20.95 2.24
C GLU A 145 7.30 -19.83 2.81
N LEU A 146 6.80 -19.97 4.03
CA LEU A 146 6.10 -18.90 4.74
C LEU A 146 6.98 -17.67 4.96
N LEU A 147 8.24 -17.89 5.34
CA LEU A 147 9.21 -16.80 5.52
C LEU A 147 9.56 -16.14 4.18
N TRP A 148 9.72 -16.93 3.12
CA TRP A 148 9.93 -16.40 1.77
C TRP A 148 8.72 -15.55 1.30
N ALA A 149 7.49 -15.99 1.59
CA ALA A 149 6.29 -15.23 1.28
C ALA A 149 6.27 -13.88 2.02
N TRP A 150 6.61 -13.88 3.31
CA TRP A 150 6.76 -12.65 4.08
C TRP A 150 7.79 -11.69 3.47
N GLU A 151 9.00 -12.17 3.18
CA GLU A 151 10.05 -11.35 2.58
C GLU A 151 9.64 -10.80 1.21
N SER A 152 8.99 -11.65 0.40
CA SER A 152 8.53 -11.26 -0.93
C SER A 152 7.44 -10.17 -0.90
N ILE A 153 6.49 -10.26 0.04
CA ILE A 153 5.40 -9.30 0.17
C ILE A 153 5.90 -8.01 0.85
N SER A 154 6.65 -8.12 1.95
CA SER A 154 7.10 -6.96 2.73
C SER A 154 8.12 -6.08 1.99
N ASN A 155 8.96 -6.69 1.15
CA ASN A 155 9.95 -5.93 0.37
C ASN A 155 9.36 -5.29 -0.89
N ALA A 156 8.32 -5.89 -1.47
CA ALA A 156 7.71 -5.43 -2.72
C ALA A 156 6.54 -4.47 -2.52
N THR A 157 5.90 -4.48 -1.35
CA THR A 157 4.67 -3.74 -1.09
C THR A 157 4.74 -2.88 0.18
N CYS A 158 3.67 -2.17 0.51
CA CYS A 158 3.52 -1.44 1.77
C CYS A 158 3.14 -2.35 2.97
N CYS A 159 3.34 -3.66 2.85
CA CYS A 159 3.03 -4.63 3.90
C CYS A 159 3.92 -4.44 5.14
N ARG A 160 3.29 -4.42 6.33
CA ARG A 160 3.96 -4.36 7.64
C ARG A 160 3.58 -5.51 8.56
N SER A 161 2.53 -6.24 8.21
CA SER A 161 2.05 -7.38 9.00
C SER A 161 1.51 -8.46 8.07
N LEU A 162 1.89 -9.70 8.31
CA LEU A 162 1.35 -10.87 7.62
C LEU A 162 0.91 -11.91 8.64
N ILE A 163 -0.36 -12.31 8.54
CA ILE A 163 -0.94 -13.36 9.34
C ILE A 163 -1.48 -14.44 8.42
N VAL A 164 -1.21 -15.69 8.73
CA VAL A 164 -1.74 -16.84 8.00
C VAL A 164 -2.46 -17.75 9.00
N VAL A 165 -3.75 -17.94 8.78
CA VAL A 165 -4.57 -18.90 9.51
C VAL A 165 -5.00 -19.98 8.53
N TYR A 166 -4.78 -21.24 8.87
CA TYR A 166 -5.09 -22.39 8.03
C TYR A 166 -5.62 -23.54 8.89
N ASP A 167 -6.72 -24.13 8.48
CA ASP A 167 -7.41 -25.23 9.16
C ASP A 167 -7.68 -24.93 10.66
N GLY A 168 -8.12 -23.71 10.95
CA GLY A 168 -8.44 -23.26 12.30
C GLY A 168 -7.26 -22.88 13.18
N ILE A 169 -6.04 -22.94 12.67
CA ILE A 169 -4.81 -22.66 13.42
C ILE A 169 -4.10 -21.45 12.86
N CYS A 170 -3.62 -20.57 13.73
CA CYS A 170 -2.70 -19.49 13.32
C CYS A 170 -1.32 -20.09 13.08
N ILE A 171 -0.94 -20.21 11.80
CA ILE A 171 0.31 -20.81 11.36
C ILE A 171 1.46 -19.83 11.40
N LEU A 172 1.20 -18.56 11.00
CA LEU A 172 2.18 -17.50 10.93
C LEU A 172 1.57 -16.20 11.43
N GLN A 173 2.31 -15.50 12.29
CA GLN A 173 2.09 -14.10 12.61
C GLN A 173 3.44 -13.40 12.61
N ILE A 174 3.68 -12.51 11.65
CA ILE A 174 4.98 -11.85 11.46
C ILE A 174 4.81 -10.38 11.07
N GLY A 175 5.76 -9.53 11.49
CA GLY A 175 5.74 -8.10 11.33
C GLY A 175 5.18 -7.40 12.57
N PHE A 176 4.50 -6.27 12.41
CA PHE A 176 3.98 -5.51 13.53
C PHE A 176 2.62 -6.04 13.99
N ALA A 177 2.48 -6.22 15.30
CA ALA A 177 1.24 -6.61 15.97
C ALA A 177 0.85 -5.57 17.03
N ASP A 178 -0.43 -5.49 17.37
CA ASP A 178 -0.88 -4.68 18.50
C ASP A 178 -0.36 -5.26 19.83
N VAL A 179 -0.32 -4.44 20.87
CA VAL A 179 0.14 -4.85 22.20
C VAL A 179 -0.99 -5.48 23.01
N LEU A 180 -0.69 -6.57 23.71
CA LEU A 180 -1.68 -7.25 24.55
C LEU A 180 -2.13 -6.38 25.74
N LYS A 181 -1.22 -5.55 26.27
CA LYS A 181 -1.48 -4.63 27.40
C LYS A 181 -0.92 -3.25 27.09
N PRO A 182 -1.58 -2.14 27.50
CA PRO A 182 -1.15 -0.79 27.17
C PRO A 182 0.27 -0.41 27.59
N ASN A 183 0.86 -1.12 28.55
CA ASN A 183 2.22 -0.88 29.06
C ASN A 183 3.14 -2.09 28.88
N GLY A 184 2.80 -3.03 27.99
CA GLY A 184 3.59 -4.24 27.73
C GLY A 184 4.17 -4.25 26.34
N ASP A 185 5.30 -4.93 26.17
CA ASP A 185 5.93 -5.17 24.85
C ASP A 185 5.49 -6.53 24.26
N GLU A 186 4.46 -7.15 24.83
CA GLU A 186 4.00 -8.45 24.37
C GLU A 186 3.00 -8.28 23.21
N PRO A 187 3.30 -8.88 22.01
CA PRO A 187 2.42 -8.80 20.86
C PRO A 187 1.12 -9.58 21.11
N MET A 188 0.00 -9.00 20.71
CA MET A 188 -1.29 -9.66 20.76
C MET A 188 -1.31 -10.85 19.80
N GLY A 189 -1.65 -12.03 20.33
CA GLY A 189 -1.81 -13.25 19.53
C GLY A 189 -3.11 -13.25 18.74
N VAL A 190 -3.10 -13.97 17.62
CA VAL A 190 -4.30 -14.19 16.80
C VAL A 190 -5.14 -15.31 17.42
N ASP A 191 -6.37 -14.98 17.77
CA ASP A 191 -7.39 -15.96 18.17
C ASP A 191 -8.09 -16.45 16.89
N ALA A 192 -7.66 -17.62 16.40
CA ALA A 192 -8.16 -18.19 15.14
C ALA A 192 -9.65 -18.53 15.22
N ASP A 193 -10.14 -18.99 16.38
CA ASP A 193 -11.56 -19.34 16.56
C ASP A 193 -12.46 -18.12 16.44
N LYS A 194 -12.08 -16.99 17.06
CA LYS A 194 -12.82 -15.74 16.94
C LYS A 194 -12.76 -15.18 15.51
N LEU A 195 -11.60 -15.28 14.86
CA LEU A 195 -11.45 -14.82 13.47
C LEU A 195 -12.39 -15.57 12.53
N ILE A 196 -12.45 -16.91 12.64
CA ILE A 196 -13.30 -17.77 11.80
C ILE A 196 -14.79 -17.49 12.02
N GLN A 197 -15.18 -17.16 13.24
CA GLN A 197 -16.56 -16.79 13.58
C GLN A 197 -16.92 -15.38 13.07
N GLY A 198 -15.94 -14.57 12.73
CA GLY A 198 -16.11 -13.19 12.27
C GLY A 198 -16.84 -13.07 10.94
N SER A 199 -17.45 -11.91 10.72
CA SER A 199 -18.19 -11.61 9.50
C SER A 199 -17.27 -11.43 8.29
N LEU A 200 -16.06 -10.89 8.51
CA LEU A 200 -15.04 -10.72 7.47
C LEU A 200 -14.59 -12.05 6.90
N TYR A 201 -14.24 -13.01 7.78
CA TYR A 201 -13.85 -14.36 7.36
C TYR A 201 -14.97 -15.07 6.61
N LYS A 202 -16.18 -15.08 7.16
CA LYS A 202 -17.34 -15.73 6.51
C LYS A 202 -17.69 -15.10 5.16
N GLY A 203 -17.59 -13.79 5.07
CA GLY A 203 -17.79 -13.06 3.82
C GLY A 203 -16.76 -13.42 2.77
N LEU A 204 -15.49 -13.49 3.16
CA LEU A 204 -14.37 -13.86 2.31
C LEU A 204 -14.50 -15.29 1.78
N MET A 205 -14.76 -16.26 2.65
CA MET A 205 -14.91 -17.67 2.27
C MET A 205 -16.12 -17.90 1.36
N ARG A 206 -17.22 -17.15 1.58
CA ARG A 206 -18.38 -17.21 0.69
C ARG A 206 -18.10 -16.64 -0.69
N SER A 207 -17.31 -15.56 -0.78
CA SER A 207 -16.97 -14.94 -2.07
C SER A 207 -15.89 -15.72 -2.83
N GLY A 208 -15.03 -16.44 -2.13
CA GLY A 208 -13.86 -17.13 -2.70
C GLY A 208 -12.85 -16.20 -3.39
N SER A 209 -12.96 -14.88 -3.16
CA SER A 209 -12.14 -13.87 -3.82
C SER A 209 -11.48 -12.94 -2.81
N GLN A 210 -10.32 -12.39 -3.20
CA GLN A 210 -9.60 -11.41 -2.41
C GLN A 210 -10.48 -10.21 -2.04
N SER A 211 -10.40 -9.75 -0.80
CA SER A 211 -11.06 -8.54 -0.32
C SER A 211 -10.02 -7.49 0.06
N TYR A 212 -10.11 -6.31 -0.54
CA TYR A 212 -9.20 -5.19 -0.26
C TYR A 212 -9.89 -4.08 0.51
N LEU A 213 -9.47 -3.87 1.75
CA LEU A 213 -9.91 -2.80 2.63
C LEU A 213 -8.94 -1.62 2.48
N ALA A 214 -9.22 -0.74 1.54
CA ALA A 214 -8.31 0.35 1.14
C ALA A 214 -8.05 1.40 2.23
N ASN A 215 -8.97 1.54 3.18
CA ASN A 215 -8.83 2.34 4.40
C ASN A 215 -9.54 1.61 5.54
N LEU A 216 -8.77 0.93 6.37
CA LEU A 216 -9.28 0.11 7.46
C LEU A 216 -10.10 0.92 8.48
N SER A 217 -9.79 2.21 8.69
CA SER A 217 -10.49 3.05 9.67
C SER A 217 -11.97 3.28 9.32
N LEU A 218 -12.35 3.10 8.06
CA LEU A 218 -13.72 3.27 7.60
C LEU A 218 -14.56 1.99 7.69
N TYR A 219 -13.92 0.84 7.99
CA TYR A 219 -14.62 -0.43 8.04
C TYR A 219 -15.02 -0.79 9.48
N PRO A 220 -16.32 -1.05 9.72
CA PRO A 220 -16.79 -1.48 11.04
C PRO A 220 -16.17 -2.81 11.49
N GLY A 221 -15.83 -3.69 10.54
CA GLY A 221 -15.14 -4.97 10.81
C GLY A 221 -13.70 -4.85 11.29
N LYS A 222 -13.14 -3.64 11.46
CA LYS A 222 -11.83 -3.43 12.08
C LYS A 222 -11.71 -4.11 13.44
N THR A 223 -12.79 -4.17 14.20
CA THR A 223 -12.85 -4.82 15.52
C THR A 223 -12.65 -6.33 15.48
N GLU A 224 -12.80 -6.95 14.32
CA GLU A 224 -12.51 -8.39 14.12
C GLU A 224 -11.02 -8.67 13.92
N LEU A 225 -10.20 -7.63 13.76
CA LEU A 225 -8.75 -7.70 13.53
C LEU A 225 -7.95 -7.00 14.65
N PRO A 226 -8.18 -7.34 15.93
CA PRO A 226 -7.58 -6.62 17.06
C PRO A 226 -6.07 -6.84 17.17
N PHE A 227 -5.55 -7.88 16.53
CA PHE A 227 -4.13 -8.24 16.53
C PHE A 227 -3.28 -7.38 15.58
N LEU A 228 -3.91 -6.61 14.68
CA LEU A 228 -3.20 -5.65 13.83
C LEU A 228 -2.98 -4.34 14.60
N PRO A 229 -1.87 -3.62 14.34
CA PRO A 229 -1.64 -2.30 14.92
C PRO A 229 -2.86 -1.38 14.76
N SER A 230 -3.18 -0.64 15.80
CA SER A 230 -4.37 0.22 15.87
C SER A 230 -4.43 1.27 14.75
N ASN A 231 -3.26 1.64 14.20
CA ASN A 231 -3.09 2.60 13.11
C ASN A 231 -2.83 1.94 11.75
N THR A 232 -3.07 0.64 11.58
CA THR A 232 -3.02 -0.03 10.27
C THR A 232 -3.94 0.68 9.29
N GLN A 233 -3.40 1.04 8.12
CA GLN A 233 -4.09 1.89 7.14
C GLN A 233 -4.92 1.09 6.14
N ALA A 234 -4.37 0.03 5.59
CA ALA A 234 -5.05 -0.81 4.61
C ALA A 234 -4.84 -2.29 4.93
N VAL A 235 -5.79 -3.13 4.53
CA VAL A 235 -5.71 -4.58 4.74
C VAL A 235 -6.16 -5.32 3.49
N ILE A 236 -5.43 -6.36 3.13
CA ILE A 236 -5.86 -7.35 2.16
C ILE A 236 -6.20 -8.64 2.91
N LEU A 237 -7.39 -9.15 2.64
CA LEU A 237 -7.85 -10.46 3.08
C LEU A 237 -7.83 -11.38 1.86
N GLN A 238 -6.97 -12.37 1.87
CA GLN A 238 -6.76 -13.29 0.76
C GLN A 238 -7.16 -14.71 1.20
N PRO A 239 -8.13 -15.36 0.54
CA PRO A 239 -8.45 -16.74 0.86
C PRO A 239 -7.30 -17.66 0.45
N LEU A 240 -7.04 -18.69 1.24
CA LEU A 240 -6.12 -19.80 0.98
C LEU A 240 -6.98 -21.06 0.79
N GLY A 241 -7.36 -21.32 -0.46
CA GLY A 241 -8.32 -22.36 -0.77
C GLY A 241 -9.63 -22.21 0.02
N GLU A 242 -10.15 -23.33 0.49
CA GLU A 242 -11.38 -23.38 1.31
C GLU A 242 -11.11 -23.42 2.83
N LYS A 243 -9.84 -23.55 3.24
CA LYS A 243 -9.46 -23.84 4.63
C LYS A 243 -8.69 -22.73 5.32
N GLY A 244 -8.29 -21.69 4.60
CA GLY A 244 -7.38 -20.71 5.19
C GLY A 244 -7.58 -19.29 4.71
N ILE A 245 -6.93 -18.37 5.41
CA ILE A 245 -6.88 -16.95 5.10
C ILE A 245 -5.47 -16.41 5.34
N ALA A 246 -4.99 -15.58 4.42
CA ALA A 246 -3.86 -14.70 4.64
C ALA A 246 -4.36 -13.26 4.83
N ILE A 247 -3.90 -12.60 5.87
CA ILE A 247 -4.23 -11.22 6.23
C ILE A 247 -2.96 -10.39 6.10
N VAL A 248 -2.97 -9.41 5.21
CA VAL A 248 -1.83 -8.55 4.90
C VAL A 248 -2.17 -7.13 5.34
N GLY A 249 -1.51 -6.63 6.39
CA GLY A 249 -1.68 -5.27 6.90
C GLY A 249 -0.65 -4.32 6.33
N GLY A 250 -1.09 -3.14 5.88
CA GLY A 250 -0.25 -2.10 5.28
C GLY A 250 -0.27 -0.78 6.05
N ASP A 251 0.80 -0.01 5.89
CA ASP A 251 1.06 1.29 6.53
C ASP A 251 0.52 2.50 5.75
N THR A 252 -0.08 2.27 4.61
CA THR A 252 -0.46 3.32 3.66
C THR A 252 -1.91 3.16 3.20
N ILE A 253 -2.73 4.22 3.31
CA ILE A 253 -4.10 4.22 2.77
C ILE A 253 -4.02 4.03 1.26
N ARG A 254 -4.78 3.08 0.71
CA ARG A 254 -4.75 2.69 -0.71
C ARG A 254 -3.34 2.31 -1.20
N GLY A 255 -2.47 1.84 -0.29
CA GLY A 255 -1.06 1.56 -0.58
C GLY A 255 -0.84 0.33 -1.45
N PHE A 256 -1.77 -0.61 -1.47
CA PHE A 256 -1.69 -1.79 -2.35
C PHE A 256 -2.25 -1.49 -3.73
N THR A 257 -1.37 -1.51 -4.73
CA THR A 257 -1.76 -1.37 -6.14
C THR A 257 -2.46 -2.63 -6.66
N THR A 258 -3.06 -2.56 -7.84
CA THR A 258 -3.64 -3.75 -8.50
C THR A 258 -2.59 -4.82 -8.79
N SER A 259 -1.34 -4.41 -9.08
CA SER A 259 -0.21 -5.32 -9.26
C SER A 259 0.18 -6.01 -7.96
N ASP A 260 0.18 -5.29 -6.84
CA ASP A 260 0.47 -5.87 -5.52
C ASP A 260 -0.61 -6.88 -5.11
N GLN A 261 -1.88 -6.55 -5.37
CA GLN A 261 -3.00 -7.44 -5.11
C GLN A 261 -2.89 -8.74 -5.91
N ALA A 262 -2.56 -8.64 -7.20
CA ALA A 262 -2.33 -9.81 -8.06
C ALA A 262 -1.11 -10.63 -7.58
N TRP A 263 -0.03 -9.96 -7.18
CA TRP A 263 1.16 -10.62 -6.63
C TRP A 263 0.86 -11.38 -5.34
N ILE A 264 0.12 -10.77 -4.42
CA ILE A 264 -0.32 -11.40 -3.16
C ILE A 264 -1.20 -12.62 -3.47
N THR A 265 -2.09 -12.56 -4.45
CA THR A 265 -2.92 -13.70 -4.87
C THR A 265 -2.05 -14.86 -5.34
N LEU A 266 -1.06 -14.62 -6.21
CA LEU A 266 -0.16 -15.68 -6.70
C LEU A 266 0.67 -16.33 -5.59
N ILE A 267 1.17 -15.53 -4.64
CA ILE A 267 1.88 -16.04 -3.46
C ILE A 267 0.94 -16.89 -2.61
N ALA A 268 -0.29 -16.44 -2.40
CA ALA A 268 -1.29 -17.14 -1.61
C ALA A 268 -1.69 -18.48 -2.24
N GLU A 269 -1.88 -18.55 -3.55
CA GLU A 269 -2.14 -19.81 -4.27
C GLU A 269 -0.99 -20.80 -4.08
N LYS A 270 0.25 -20.34 -4.16
CA LYS A 270 1.42 -21.16 -3.90
C LYS A 270 1.46 -21.65 -2.45
N LEU A 271 1.18 -20.77 -1.47
CA LEU A 271 1.11 -21.14 -0.06
C LEU A 271 0.02 -22.16 0.22
N ASP A 272 -1.17 -21.98 -0.35
CA ASP A 272 -2.28 -22.93 -0.21
C ASP A 272 -1.87 -24.32 -0.70
N ALA A 273 -1.28 -24.42 -1.89
CA ALA A 273 -0.80 -25.69 -2.44
C ALA A 273 0.24 -26.38 -1.54
N THR A 274 1.09 -25.61 -0.87
CA THR A 274 2.13 -26.13 0.04
C THR A 274 1.52 -26.58 1.37
N LEU A 275 0.63 -25.77 1.94
CA LEU A 275 -0.05 -26.07 3.20
C LEU A 275 -0.98 -27.28 3.06
N ALA A 276 -1.75 -27.37 1.99
CA ALA A 276 -2.61 -28.52 1.71
C ALA A 276 -1.81 -29.83 1.64
N LYS A 277 -0.64 -29.83 1.00
CA LYS A 277 0.24 -31.01 0.96
C LYS A 277 0.78 -31.39 2.34
N ALA A 278 1.13 -30.40 3.16
CA ALA A 278 1.65 -30.63 4.50
C ALA A 278 0.59 -31.25 5.42
N VAL A 279 -0.63 -30.70 5.41
CA VAL A 279 -1.77 -31.23 6.20
C VAL A 279 -2.10 -32.65 5.79
N ASN A 280 -2.22 -32.92 4.48
CA ASN A 280 -2.52 -34.29 3.99
C ASN A 280 -1.42 -35.28 4.38
N LYS A 281 -0.14 -34.91 4.34
CA LYS A 281 0.94 -35.80 4.77
C LYS A 281 0.89 -36.09 6.26
N THR A 282 0.52 -35.13 7.09
CA THR A 282 0.40 -35.31 8.54
C THR A 282 -0.78 -36.24 8.88
N GLN A 283 -1.90 -36.13 8.16
CA GLN A 283 -3.05 -37.04 8.33
C GLN A 283 -2.71 -38.47 7.95
N LEU A 284 -2.02 -38.69 6.82
CA LEU A 284 -1.61 -40.02 6.38
C LEU A 284 -0.66 -40.72 7.38
N THR A 285 0.26 -39.96 7.98
CA THR A 285 1.19 -40.49 9.00
C THR A 285 0.50 -40.84 10.34
N VAL A 286 -0.61 -40.21 10.65
CA VAL A 286 -1.41 -40.52 11.84
C VAL A 286 -2.22 -41.83 11.62
N GLU A 287 -2.77 -42.01 10.42
CA GLU A 287 -3.54 -43.24 10.07
C GLU A 287 -2.63 -44.47 9.98
N GLU A 288 -1.37 -44.35 9.54
CA GLU A 288 -0.39 -45.43 9.47
C GLU A 288 0.11 -45.90 10.87
N ASN A 289 -0.01 -45.04 11.89
CA ASN A 289 0.42 -45.31 13.28
C ASN A 289 -0.74 -45.65 14.23
N SER A 290 -1.97 -45.78 13.74
CA SER A 290 -3.17 -46.19 14.49
C SER A 290 -3.56 -47.59 14.15
#